data_4ec29cc183929b60ef1b1bea1237fa62
#
_entry.id   4ec29cc183929b60ef1b1bea1237fa62
#
_cell.length_a   1.000
_cell.length_b   1.000
_cell.length_c   1.000
_cell.angle_alpha   90.00
_cell.angle_beta   90.00
_cell.angle_gamma   90.00
#
_symmetry.space_group_name_H-M   'P 1'
#
loop_
_entity.id
_entity.type
_entity.pdbx_description
1 polymer ?
#
loop_
_entity_poly.entity_id
_entity_poly.type
_entity_poly.pdbx_seq_one_letter_code
_entity_poly.pdbx_strand_id
1 'polypeptide(L)'
;SEMCIRDRYKEYGGCPSAGVVVEIGYVRGRQVIVVANDATVKAGAWFPMTCKKNLRAQEIAMENRLPIIYLVDSAGVFLPLQDEVFPDKEHFGRIFRNNAQMSSQGIVQIAAVMGSCVAGGAYLPIMSDEAIIVNKTGSIFLAGSYLVKAAIGEDIDNETLGGATTHCQISGVTDYQCENDQDALDVIKNLVDKIADTPKAGFSRVASVAPKLNPNDIYGILPISRTQPYDMKELILRIVDNSEWEEYKEGYGQTILTGYARIDGWAV
;
A
#
# COMPACT_ATOMS: atom_id res chain seq x y z
N SER A 1 5.26 0.58 12.01
CA SER A 1 5.04 -0.64 11.24
C SER A 1 6.34 -1.12 10.63
N GLU A 2 6.54 -2.43 10.55
CA GLU A 2 7.79 -3.04 10.06
C GLU A 2 8.08 -2.77 8.58
N MET A 3 7.08 -2.40 7.80
CA MET A 3 7.25 -2.06 6.39
C MET A 3 8.02 -0.74 6.18
N CYS A 4 8.14 0.08 7.20
CA CYS A 4 8.75 1.41 7.16
C CYS A 4 10.14 1.49 7.80
N ILE A 5 10.82 0.36 8.06
CA ILE A 5 12.16 0.40 8.64
C ILE A 5 13.13 1.04 7.65
N ARG A 6 13.55 2.26 7.96
CA ARG A 6 14.37 3.12 7.09
C ARG A 6 15.71 2.50 6.69
N ASP A 7 16.27 1.62 7.53
CA ASP A 7 17.55 0.97 7.27
C ASP A 7 17.47 -0.30 6.41
N ARG A 8 16.25 -0.79 6.16
CA ARG A 8 16.02 -1.95 5.30
C ARG A 8 16.29 -1.58 3.85
N TYR A 9 16.91 -2.50 3.12
CA TYR A 9 17.23 -2.39 1.69
C TYR A 9 18.34 -1.40 1.32
N LYS A 10 19.13 -0.91 2.27
CA LYS A 10 20.30 -0.06 1.95
C LYS A 10 21.29 -0.76 1.02
N GLU A 11 21.46 -2.07 1.17
CA GLU A 11 22.33 -2.92 0.35
C GLU A 11 21.84 -3.11 -1.10
N TYR A 12 20.59 -2.79 -1.39
CA TYR A 12 20.00 -2.93 -2.73
C TYR A 12 20.10 -1.62 -3.52
N GLY A 13 21.32 -1.23 -3.89
CA GLY A 13 21.55 -0.03 -4.70
C GLY A 13 21.44 1.30 -3.94
N GLY A 14 21.43 1.27 -2.60
CA GLY A 14 21.33 2.47 -1.77
C GLY A 14 19.93 3.05 -1.70
N CYS A 15 18.88 2.21 -1.68
CA CYS A 15 17.50 2.63 -1.55
C CYS A 15 16.90 2.30 -0.16
N PRO A 16 17.17 3.10 0.88
CA PRO A 16 16.58 2.90 2.20
C PRO A 16 15.05 2.83 2.12
N SER A 17 14.45 1.90 2.89
CA SER A 17 12.99 1.61 2.84
C SER A 17 12.45 1.28 1.45
N ALA A 18 13.31 0.86 0.51
CA ALA A 18 12.99 0.71 -0.92
C ALA A 18 12.54 2.03 -1.59
N GLY A 19 12.94 3.20 -1.06
CA GLY A 19 12.56 4.52 -1.57
C GLY A 19 11.08 4.86 -1.50
N VAL A 20 10.29 4.08 -0.74
CA VAL A 20 8.84 4.25 -0.63
C VAL A 20 8.34 3.81 0.74
N VAL A 21 7.44 4.59 1.34
CA VAL A 21 6.74 4.27 2.57
C VAL A 21 5.41 3.63 2.21
N VAL A 22 5.10 2.47 2.80
CA VAL A 22 3.83 1.77 2.61
C VAL A 22 3.22 1.45 3.96
N GLU A 23 1.98 1.84 4.15
CA GLU A 23 1.24 1.60 5.39
C GLU A 23 -0.21 1.19 5.12
N ILE A 24 -0.77 0.41 6.05
CA ILE A 24 -2.21 0.18 6.16
C ILE A 24 -2.70 1.01 7.32
N GLY A 25 -3.65 1.88 7.08
CA GLY A 25 -4.19 2.79 8.08
C GLY A 25 -5.68 3.05 7.91
N TYR A 26 -6.19 3.97 8.70
CA TYR A 26 -7.59 4.38 8.64
C TYR A 26 -7.72 5.85 8.24
N VAL A 27 -8.52 6.12 7.22
CA VAL A 27 -8.90 7.46 6.79
C VAL A 27 -10.42 7.56 6.86
N ARG A 28 -10.93 8.49 7.66
CA ARG A 28 -12.38 8.63 7.90
C ARG A 28 -13.07 7.31 8.31
N GLY A 29 -12.40 6.51 9.16
CA GLY A 29 -12.93 5.22 9.61
C GLY A 29 -12.84 4.07 8.60
N ARG A 30 -12.37 4.33 7.37
CA ARG A 30 -12.16 3.33 6.34
C ARG A 30 -10.70 2.88 6.32
N GLN A 31 -10.49 1.58 6.28
CA GLN A 31 -9.16 1.02 6.10
C GLN A 31 -8.68 1.24 4.66
N VAL A 32 -7.47 1.74 4.52
CA VAL A 32 -6.84 2.06 3.23
C VAL A 32 -5.38 1.65 3.24
N ILE A 33 -4.79 1.52 2.06
CA ILE A 33 -3.34 1.42 1.89
C ILE A 33 -2.83 2.78 1.43
N VAL A 34 -1.75 3.25 2.05
CA VAL A 34 -1.04 4.46 1.63
C VAL A 34 0.33 4.08 1.12
N VAL A 35 0.69 4.59 -0.04
CA VAL A 35 1.99 4.42 -0.68
C VAL A 35 2.55 5.81 -0.97
N ALA A 36 3.66 6.16 -0.35
CA ALA A 36 4.27 7.49 -0.47
C ALA A 36 5.73 7.38 -0.93
N ASN A 37 6.09 8.08 -1.99
CA ASN A 37 7.49 8.18 -2.39
C ASN A 37 8.32 8.91 -1.32
N ASP A 38 9.51 8.42 -1.05
CA ASP A 38 10.50 9.14 -0.24
C ASP A 38 11.41 9.97 -1.15
N ALA A 39 11.07 11.23 -1.34
CA ALA A 39 11.85 12.14 -2.21
C ALA A 39 13.29 12.36 -1.72
N THR A 40 13.60 12.05 -0.46
CA THR A 40 14.98 12.11 0.06
C THR A 40 15.85 10.97 -0.46
N VAL A 41 15.23 9.91 -1.02
CA VAL A 41 15.93 8.77 -1.64
C VAL A 41 15.96 8.97 -3.16
N LYS A 42 17.05 9.54 -3.67
CA LYS A 42 17.27 9.77 -5.10
C LYS A 42 16.07 10.46 -5.80
N ALA A 43 15.51 11.49 -5.16
CA ALA A 43 14.35 12.23 -5.65
C ALA A 43 13.14 11.31 -5.97
N GLY A 44 12.87 10.34 -5.11
CA GLY A 44 11.76 9.41 -5.28
C GLY A 44 11.90 8.44 -6.47
N ALA A 45 13.13 8.23 -6.95
CA ALA A 45 13.37 7.32 -8.07
C ALA A 45 13.00 5.86 -7.73
N TRP A 46 12.56 5.14 -8.76
CA TRP A 46 12.13 3.75 -8.64
C TRP A 46 13.29 2.79 -8.88
N PHE A 47 13.64 2.06 -7.84
CA PHE A 47 14.57 0.93 -7.85
C PHE A 47 13.81 -0.38 -8.08
N PRO A 48 14.48 -1.50 -8.41
CA PRO A 48 13.83 -2.82 -8.43
C PRO A 48 13.08 -3.14 -7.14
N MET A 49 13.67 -2.82 -5.98
CA MET A 49 13.02 -3.02 -4.68
C MET A 49 11.81 -2.09 -4.45
N THR A 50 11.83 -0.88 -4.98
CA THR A 50 10.69 0.03 -4.96
C THR A 50 9.50 -0.58 -5.69
N CYS A 51 9.74 -1.13 -6.88
CA CYS A 51 8.73 -1.84 -7.65
C CYS A 51 8.13 -3.02 -6.88
N LYS A 52 8.97 -3.88 -6.29
CA LYS A 52 8.51 -5.05 -5.51
C LYS A 52 7.67 -4.65 -4.31
N LYS A 53 8.06 -3.59 -3.60
CA LYS A 53 7.29 -3.10 -2.46
C LYS A 53 5.93 -2.51 -2.87
N ASN A 54 5.88 -1.78 -3.98
CA ASN A 54 4.62 -1.30 -4.56
C ASN A 54 3.72 -2.45 -5.01
N LEU A 55 4.28 -3.45 -5.69
CA LEU A 55 3.54 -4.65 -6.09
C LEU A 55 2.91 -5.35 -4.89
N ARG A 56 3.66 -5.50 -3.80
CA ARG A 56 3.10 -6.08 -2.58
C ARG A 56 1.97 -5.24 -1.97
N ALA A 57 2.08 -3.91 -2.02
CA ALA A 57 1.00 -3.01 -1.60
C ALA A 57 -0.26 -3.21 -2.46
N GLN A 58 -0.11 -3.29 -3.78
CA GLN A 58 -1.22 -3.54 -4.71
C GLN A 58 -1.84 -4.93 -4.52
N GLU A 59 -1.03 -5.97 -4.28
CA GLU A 59 -1.53 -7.31 -3.96
C GLU A 59 -2.40 -7.29 -2.71
N ILE A 60 -1.94 -6.66 -1.63
CA ILE A 60 -2.71 -6.53 -0.39
C ILE A 60 -4.00 -5.75 -0.65
N ALA A 61 -3.94 -4.68 -1.46
CA ALA A 61 -5.14 -3.93 -1.84
C ALA A 61 -6.16 -4.81 -2.55
N MET A 62 -5.72 -5.60 -3.53
CA MET A 62 -6.59 -6.51 -4.29
C MET A 62 -7.14 -7.65 -3.44
N GLU A 63 -6.31 -8.32 -2.64
CA GLU A 63 -6.71 -9.43 -1.77
C GLU A 63 -7.75 -9.01 -0.72
N ASN A 64 -7.62 -7.80 -0.18
CA ASN A 64 -8.48 -7.29 0.88
C ASN A 64 -9.52 -6.26 0.39
N ARG A 65 -9.54 -5.95 -0.91
CA ARG A 65 -10.41 -4.95 -1.53
C ARG A 65 -10.31 -3.57 -0.84
N LEU A 66 -9.08 -3.18 -0.48
CA LEU A 66 -8.81 -1.90 0.18
C LEU A 66 -8.52 -0.82 -0.85
N PRO A 67 -9.09 0.37 -0.70
CA PRO A 67 -8.66 1.55 -1.46
C PRO A 67 -7.18 1.81 -1.26
N ILE A 68 -6.50 2.24 -2.31
CA ILE A 68 -5.09 2.59 -2.26
C ILE A 68 -4.89 4.07 -2.58
N ILE A 69 -4.05 4.72 -1.78
CA ILE A 69 -3.72 6.15 -1.90
C ILE A 69 -2.24 6.24 -2.23
N TYR A 70 -1.92 6.91 -3.32
CA TYR A 70 -0.55 7.20 -3.74
C TYR A 70 -0.22 8.67 -3.49
N LEU A 71 0.81 8.94 -2.69
CA LEU A 71 1.40 10.26 -2.54
C LEU A 71 2.68 10.28 -3.38
N VAL A 72 2.63 10.98 -4.51
CA VAL A 72 3.62 10.82 -5.56
C VAL A 72 4.55 12.03 -5.66
N ASP A 73 5.83 11.75 -5.53
CA ASP A 73 6.94 12.66 -5.83
C ASP A 73 8.09 11.78 -6.35
N SER A 74 8.27 11.72 -7.68
CA SER A 74 9.12 10.70 -8.29
C SER A 74 9.80 11.16 -9.56
N ALA A 75 11.12 11.11 -9.56
CA ALA A 75 11.94 11.34 -10.75
C ALA A 75 11.86 10.21 -11.81
N GLY A 76 10.99 9.21 -11.61
CA GLY A 76 10.87 8.06 -12.50
C GLY A 76 11.83 6.94 -12.14
N VAL A 77 12.21 6.11 -13.11
CA VAL A 77 13.11 4.98 -12.89
C VAL A 77 14.52 5.45 -12.53
N PHE A 78 15.15 4.76 -11.58
CA PHE A 78 16.57 4.95 -11.31
C PHE A 78 17.39 4.43 -12.50
N LEU A 79 17.80 5.33 -13.37
CA LEU A 79 18.41 5.02 -14.67
C LEU A 79 19.59 4.02 -14.63
N PRO A 80 20.49 4.07 -13.61
CA PRO A 80 21.57 3.08 -13.52
C PRO A 80 21.11 1.62 -13.38
N LEU A 81 19.85 1.37 -12.99
CA LEU A 81 19.26 0.03 -12.83
C LEU A 81 18.04 -0.17 -13.73
N GLN A 82 17.91 0.60 -14.81
CA GLN A 82 16.74 0.53 -15.71
C GLN A 82 16.59 -0.82 -16.41
N ASP A 83 17.70 -1.50 -16.68
CA ASP A 83 17.74 -2.82 -17.27
C ASP A 83 17.19 -3.92 -16.36
N GLU A 84 17.17 -3.69 -15.04
CA GLU A 84 16.50 -4.58 -14.08
C GLU A 84 15.02 -4.28 -13.92
N VAL A 85 14.57 -3.05 -14.20
CA VAL A 85 13.18 -2.60 -13.95
C VAL A 85 12.28 -2.79 -15.18
N PHE A 86 12.72 -2.37 -16.36
CA PHE A 86 11.89 -2.39 -17.56
C PHE A 86 11.65 -3.78 -18.16
N PRO A 87 12.68 -4.68 -18.26
CA PRO A 87 12.48 -5.99 -18.86
C PRO A 87 11.68 -6.95 -17.98
N ASP A 88 11.69 -6.74 -16.68
CA ASP A 88 11.04 -7.65 -15.74
C ASP A 88 9.54 -7.38 -15.67
N LYS A 89 8.75 -8.39 -16.02
CA LYS A 89 7.29 -8.34 -15.95
C LYS A 89 6.76 -8.10 -14.52
N GLU A 90 7.53 -8.42 -13.49
CA GLU A 90 7.18 -8.28 -12.08
C GLU A 90 7.66 -6.94 -11.48
N HIS A 91 7.96 -5.97 -12.32
CA HIS A 91 8.29 -4.59 -11.92
C HIS A 91 7.26 -3.59 -12.47
N PHE A 92 7.68 -2.58 -13.24
CA PHE A 92 6.78 -1.52 -13.73
C PHE A 92 5.60 -2.05 -14.55
N GLY A 93 5.83 -3.00 -15.45
CA GLY A 93 4.76 -3.56 -16.27
C GLY A 93 3.64 -4.18 -15.42
N ARG A 94 4.01 -4.86 -14.33
CA ARG A 94 3.03 -5.44 -13.40
C ARG A 94 2.28 -4.36 -12.62
N ILE A 95 2.96 -3.30 -12.19
CA ILE A 95 2.33 -2.19 -11.46
C ILE A 95 1.25 -1.55 -12.31
N PHE A 96 1.54 -1.22 -13.56
CA PHE A 96 0.57 -0.61 -14.49
C PHE A 96 -0.60 -1.56 -14.80
N ARG A 97 -0.30 -2.84 -15.01
CA ARG A 97 -1.35 -3.85 -15.17
C ARG A 97 -2.25 -3.94 -13.93
N ASN A 98 -1.68 -3.90 -12.75
CA ASN A 98 -2.43 -3.96 -11.49
C ASN A 98 -3.30 -2.72 -11.31
N ASN A 99 -2.84 -1.51 -11.68
CA ASN A 99 -3.69 -0.31 -11.67
C ASN A 99 -4.96 -0.54 -12.50
N ALA A 100 -4.82 -1.00 -13.74
CA ALA A 100 -5.98 -1.30 -14.60
C ALA A 100 -6.87 -2.40 -14.01
N GLN A 101 -6.29 -3.44 -13.40
CA GLN A 101 -7.05 -4.51 -12.76
C GLN A 101 -7.81 -4.03 -11.53
N MET A 102 -7.19 -3.20 -10.67
CA MET A 102 -7.85 -2.65 -9.49
C MET A 102 -9.06 -1.80 -9.88
N SER A 103 -8.92 -0.89 -10.85
CA SER A 103 -10.05 -0.11 -11.37
C SER A 103 -11.16 -1.00 -11.92
N SER A 104 -10.82 -2.03 -12.69
CA SER A 104 -11.82 -2.96 -13.24
C SER A 104 -12.56 -3.77 -12.17
N GLN A 105 -11.96 -3.96 -11.01
CA GLN A 105 -12.55 -4.63 -9.84
C GLN A 105 -13.28 -3.68 -8.88
N GLY A 106 -13.29 -2.38 -9.17
CA GLY A 106 -13.87 -1.36 -8.32
C GLY A 106 -13.09 -1.11 -7.02
N ILE A 107 -11.77 -1.39 -7.04
CA ILE A 107 -10.86 -1.02 -5.95
C ILE A 107 -10.34 0.37 -6.24
N VAL A 108 -10.80 1.35 -5.48
CA VAL A 108 -10.55 2.77 -5.73
C VAL A 108 -9.09 3.11 -5.50
N GLN A 109 -8.53 3.84 -6.45
CA GLN A 109 -7.16 4.35 -6.46
C GLN A 109 -7.19 5.86 -6.51
N ILE A 110 -6.60 6.52 -5.51
CA ILE A 110 -6.49 7.98 -5.43
C ILE A 110 -5.01 8.33 -5.44
N ALA A 111 -4.59 9.20 -6.35
CA ALA A 111 -3.21 9.67 -6.38
C ALA A 111 -3.14 11.18 -6.18
N ALA A 112 -2.18 11.64 -5.36
CA ALA A 112 -1.83 13.04 -5.21
C ALA A 112 -0.40 13.29 -5.69
N VAL A 113 -0.27 14.15 -6.67
CA VAL A 113 1.00 14.64 -7.22
C VAL A 113 1.46 15.79 -6.36
N MET A 114 2.36 15.50 -5.40
CA MET A 114 2.84 16.47 -4.40
C MET A 114 4.19 17.06 -4.78
N GLY A 115 4.88 16.42 -5.71
CA GLY A 115 6.16 16.86 -6.23
C GLY A 115 6.26 16.60 -7.74
N SER A 116 7.48 16.66 -8.25
CA SER A 116 7.73 16.46 -9.68
C SER A 116 7.62 14.98 -10.06
N CYS A 117 6.67 14.64 -10.94
CA CYS A 117 6.46 13.29 -11.47
C CYS A 117 6.95 13.22 -12.92
N VAL A 118 8.03 12.47 -13.14
CA VAL A 118 8.70 12.38 -14.43
C VAL A 118 8.60 10.96 -14.99
N ALA A 119 8.38 10.87 -16.29
CA ALA A 119 8.42 9.63 -17.08
C ALA A 119 7.58 8.51 -16.44
N GLY A 120 8.22 7.39 -16.02
CA GLY A 120 7.52 6.27 -15.38
C GLY A 120 6.79 6.64 -14.08
N GLY A 121 7.28 7.62 -13.31
CA GLY A 121 6.63 8.13 -12.10
C GLY A 121 5.33 8.88 -12.38
N ALA A 122 5.16 9.41 -13.58
CA ALA A 122 3.96 10.12 -14.02
C ALA A 122 2.79 9.17 -14.32
N TYR A 123 3.06 7.92 -14.69
CA TYR A 123 2.00 6.96 -15.04
C TYR A 123 1.13 6.57 -13.84
N LEU A 124 1.71 6.48 -12.65
CA LEU A 124 0.98 6.04 -11.47
C LEU A 124 -0.22 6.95 -11.15
N PRO A 125 -0.07 8.29 -11.04
CA PRO A 125 -1.20 9.17 -10.86
C PRO A 125 -2.18 9.16 -12.03
N ILE A 126 -1.70 9.15 -13.27
CA ILE A 126 -2.56 9.19 -14.47
C ILE A 126 -3.42 7.92 -14.60
N MET A 127 -2.93 6.78 -14.13
CA MET A 127 -3.66 5.51 -14.17
C MET A 127 -4.53 5.26 -12.93
N SER A 128 -4.51 6.17 -11.95
CA SER A 128 -5.41 6.13 -10.79
C SER A 128 -6.82 6.59 -11.19
N ASP A 129 -7.82 6.22 -10.37
CA ASP A 129 -9.22 6.59 -10.65
C ASP A 129 -9.48 8.08 -10.40
N GLU A 130 -8.75 8.67 -9.44
CA GLU A 130 -8.80 10.09 -9.09
C GLU A 130 -7.37 10.64 -8.96
N ALA A 131 -7.06 11.72 -9.66
CA ALA A 131 -5.76 12.36 -9.67
C ALA A 131 -5.83 13.80 -9.14
N ILE A 132 -5.07 14.06 -8.10
CA ILE A 132 -4.94 15.36 -7.44
C ILE A 132 -3.55 15.93 -7.75
N ILE A 133 -3.43 17.23 -7.99
CA ILE A 133 -2.15 17.88 -8.19
C ILE A 133 -2.02 19.13 -7.30
N VAL A 134 -0.87 19.28 -6.66
CA VAL A 134 -0.56 20.44 -5.83
C VAL A 134 0.05 21.55 -6.68
N ASN A 135 -0.50 22.74 -6.54
CA ASN A 135 -0.07 23.93 -7.28
C ASN A 135 1.41 24.26 -6.99
N LYS A 136 2.17 24.61 -8.02
CA LYS A 136 3.59 25.01 -8.00
C LYS A 136 4.60 23.90 -7.61
N THR A 137 4.23 22.95 -6.78
CA THR A 137 5.12 21.84 -6.37
C THR A 137 4.88 20.60 -7.20
N GLY A 138 3.62 20.24 -7.45
CA GLY A 138 3.24 19.12 -8.28
C GLY A 138 3.41 19.42 -9.77
N SER A 139 4.00 18.48 -10.50
CA SER A 139 4.07 18.55 -11.96
C SER A 139 4.12 17.14 -12.55
N ILE A 140 3.56 16.99 -13.76
CA ILE A 140 3.53 15.73 -14.50
C ILE A 140 4.04 15.99 -15.91
N PHE A 141 5.12 15.31 -16.31
CA PHE A 141 5.60 15.36 -17.69
C PHE A 141 6.42 14.11 -18.04
N LEU A 142 6.44 13.79 -19.31
CA LEU A 142 7.27 12.70 -19.82
C LEU A 142 8.75 13.08 -19.75
N ALA A 143 9.06 14.32 -20.12
CA ALA A 143 10.40 14.90 -20.09
C ALA A 143 10.33 16.32 -19.56
N GLY A 144 11.15 16.66 -18.56
CA GLY A 144 11.19 18.01 -17.99
C GLY A 144 11.74 19.06 -18.95
N SER A 145 11.57 20.33 -18.59
CA SER A 145 11.94 21.50 -19.43
C SER A 145 13.35 21.47 -19.99
N TYR A 146 14.32 20.95 -19.22
CA TYR A 146 15.70 20.80 -19.71
C TYR A 146 15.84 19.86 -20.90
N LEU A 147 15.12 18.74 -20.89
CA LEU A 147 15.14 17.78 -21.99
C LEU A 147 14.38 18.32 -23.20
N VAL A 148 13.28 19.05 -23.00
CA VAL A 148 12.55 19.74 -24.06
C VAL A 148 13.46 20.74 -24.75
N LYS A 149 14.17 21.59 -23.99
CA LYS A 149 15.13 22.53 -24.51
C LYS A 149 16.27 21.86 -25.28
N ALA A 150 16.80 20.76 -24.76
CA ALA A 150 17.89 20.03 -25.44
C ALA A 150 17.42 19.32 -26.71
N ALA A 151 16.18 18.82 -26.76
CA ALA A 151 15.67 18.02 -27.87
C ALA A 151 15.15 18.89 -29.04
N ILE A 152 14.43 19.98 -28.75
CA ILE A 152 13.73 20.78 -29.75
C ILE A 152 14.05 22.29 -29.68
N GLY A 153 14.92 22.71 -28.73
CA GLY A 153 15.34 24.11 -28.58
C GLY A 153 14.30 25.03 -27.95
N GLU A 154 13.16 24.50 -27.49
CA GLU A 154 12.08 25.29 -26.90
C GLU A 154 12.39 25.59 -25.43
N ASP A 155 12.26 26.85 -25.02
CA ASP A 155 12.44 27.27 -23.62
C ASP A 155 11.07 27.43 -22.97
N ILE A 156 10.70 26.44 -22.14
CA ILE A 156 9.44 26.38 -21.41
C ILE A 156 9.72 26.08 -19.94
N ASP A 157 8.99 26.72 -19.04
CA ASP A 157 9.09 26.41 -17.62
C ASP A 157 8.26 25.16 -17.26
N ASN A 158 8.60 24.53 -16.14
CA ASN A 158 7.95 23.30 -15.71
C ASN A 158 6.47 23.48 -15.39
N GLU A 159 6.05 24.64 -14.86
CA GLU A 159 4.66 24.91 -14.53
C GLU A 159 3.79 24.99 -15.79
N THR A 160 4.28 25.70 -16.81
CA THR A 160 3.62 25.78 -18.12
C THR A 160 3.63 24.43 -18.84
N LEU A 161 4.72 23.68 -18.74
CA LEU A 161 4.87 22.37 -19.39
C LEU A 161 3.93 21.32 -18.80
N GLY A 162 3.85 21.22 -17.48
CA GLY A 162 3.11 20.13 -16.83
C GLY A 162 2.71 20.42 -15.38
N GLY A 163 2.46 21.69 -15.04
CA GLY A 163 1.98 22.07 -13.72
C GLY A 163 0.48 21.88 -13.54
N ALA A 164 -0.01 22.26 -12.37
CA ALA A 164 -1.37 22.01 -11.94
C ALA A 164 -2.42 22.65 -12.89
N THR A 165 -2.23 23.90 -13.27
CA THR A 165 -3.15 24.60 -14.18
C THR A 165 -3.19 23.92 -15.55
N THR A 166 -2.05 23.52 -16.08
CA THR A 166 -1.96 22.82 -17.37
C THR A 166 -2.76 21.51 -17.33
N HIS A 167 -2.61 20.71 -16.29
CA HIS A 167 -3.23 19.40 -16.22
C HIS A 167 -4.69 19.40 -15.75
N CYS A 168 -5.09 20.35 -14.91
CA CYS A 168 -6.49 20.45 -14.48
C CYS A 168 -7.38 21.22 -15.46
N GLN A 169 -6.84 22.25 -16.17
CA GLN A 169 -7.67 23.16 -16.95
C GLN A 169 -7.51 23.03 -18.45
N ILE A 170 -6.36 22.54 -18.94
CA ILE A 170 -6.06 22.46 -20.38
C ILE A 170 -6.11 21.00 -20.86
N SER A 171 -5.33 20.11 -20.25
CA SER A 171 -5.28 18.70 -20.68
C SER A 171 -6.36 17.82 -20.05
N GLY A 172 -6.87 18.20 -18.87
CA GLY A 172 -7.86 17.39 -18.14
C GLY A 172 -7.32 16.06 -17.63
N VAL A 173 -6.00 15.94 -17.46
CA VAL A 173 -5.34 14.69 -17.00
C VAL A 173 -5.46 14.52 -15.49
N THR A 174 -5.56 15.64 -14.75
CA THR A 174 -5.80 15.60 -13.30
C THR A 174 -7.16 16.23 -12.96
N ASP A 175 -7.79 15.72 -11.91
CA ASP A 175 -9.18 16.02 -11.56
C ASP A 175 -9.30 17.18 -10.56
N TYR A 176 -8.32 17.32 -9.67
CA TYR A 176 -8.34 18.32 -8.59
C TYR A 176 -7.03 19.09 -8.51
N GLN A 177 -7.12 20.42 -8.52
CA GLN A 177 -6.02 21.34 -8.23
C GLN A 177 -6.11 21.78 -6.78
N CYS A 178 -5.00 21.64 -6.02
CA CYS A 178 -4.89 22.04 -4.62
C CYS A 178 -3.79 23.08 -4.44
N GLU A 179 -3.97 24.01 -3.50
CA GLU A 179 -2.99 25.08 -3.29
C GLU A 179 -1.74 24.62 -2.52
N ASN A 180 -1.89 23.57 -1.71
CA ASN A 180 -0.81 23.02 -0.89
C ASN A 180 -1.08 21.55 -0.53
N ASP A 181 -0.09 20.91 0.10
CA ASP A 181 -0.17 19.50 0.51
C ASP A 181 -1.33 19.22 1.48
N GLN A 182 -1.63 20.15 2.39
CA GLN A 182 -2.74 19.97 3.34
C GLN A 182 -4.09 19.92 2.63
N ASP A 183 -4.30 20.81 1.67
CA ASP A 183 -5.51 20.82 0.86
C ASP A 183 -5.66 19.52 0.08
N ALA A 184 -4.56 19.00 -0.50
CA ALA A 184 -4.55 17.72 -1.19
C ALA A 184 -4.93 16.56 -0.26
N LEU A 185 -4.39 16.53 0.97
CA LEU A 185 -4.75 15.54 1.98
C LEU A 185 -6.22 15.65 2.41
N ASP A 186 -6.77 16.84 2.46
CA ASP A 186 -8.18 17.04 2.81
C ASP A 186 -9.11 16.63 1.67
N VAL A 187 -8.73 16.85 0.41
CA VAL A 187 -9.44 16.29 -0.76
C VAL A 187 -9.42 14.76 -0.72
N ILE A 188 -8.26 14.14 -0.45
CA ILE A 188 -8.16 12.67 -0.30
C ILE A 188 -9.13 12.16 0.78
N LYS A 189 -9.16 12.79 1.97
CA LYS A 189 -10.08 12.40 3.05
C LYS A 189 -11.54 12.50 2.63
N ASN A 190 -11.89 13.55 1.87
CA ASN A 190 -13.25 13.76 1.38
C ASN A 190 -13.64 12.74 0.29
N LEU A 191 -12.70 12.34 -0.57
CA LEU A 191 -12.93 11.29 -1.54
C LEU A 191 -13.10 9.93 -0.86
N VAL A 192 -12.23 9.58 0.08
CA VAL A 192 -12.32 8.32 0.85
C VAL A 192 -13.64 8.21 1.60
N ASP A 193 -14.16 9.32 2.16
CA ASP A 193 -15.45 9.37 2.85
C ASP A 193 -16.63 9.02 1.93
N LYS A 194 -16.50 9.25 0.63
CA LYS A 194 -17.54 9.01 -0.38
C LYS A 194 -17.42 7.66 -1.10
N ILE A 195 -16.38 6.88 -0.83
CA ILE A 195 -16.26 5.54 -1.39
C ILE A 195 -17.37 4.67 -0.79
N ALA A 196 -18.10 3.95 -1.63
CA ALA A 196 -19.11 2.99 -1.18
C ALA A 196 -18.47 1.88 -0.32
N ASP A 197 -19.23 1.33 0.62
CA ASP A 197 -18.76 0.21 1.41
C ASP A 197 -18.47 -0.99 0.51
N THR A 198 -17.25 -1.52 0.65
CA THR A 198 -16.93 -2.81 0.04
C THR A 198 -17.72 -3.91 0.74
N PRO A 199 -18.24 -4.90 0.01
CA PRO A 199 -18.85 -6.07 0.65
C PRO A 199 -17.85 -6.64 1.67
N LYS A 200 -18.29 -6.75 2.92
CA LYS A 200 -17.45 -7.40 3.94
C LYS A 200 -17.11 -8.80 3.47
N ALA A 201 -15.87 -9.22 3.61
CA ALA A 201 -15.50 -10.61 3.41
C ALA A 201 -16.49 -11.49 4.17
N GLY A 202 -16.88 -12.62 3.58
CA GLY A 202 -17.95 -13.49 4.10
C GLY A 202 -17.61 -14.19 5.42
N PHE A 203 -16.74 -13.60 6.25
CA PHE A 203 -16.41 -14.10 7.57
C PHE A 203 -17.47 -13.69 8.58
N SER A 204 -18.04 -14.67 9.25
CA SER A 204 -19.00 -14.44 10.31
C SER A 204 -18.30 -13.84 11.53
N ARG A 205 -18.71 -12.64 11.94
CA ARG A 205 -18.32 -12.07 13.23
C ARG A 205 -19.55 -11.89 14.12
N VAL A 206 -19.46 -12.33 15.35
CA VAL A 206 -20.44 -12.13 16.41
C VAL A 206 -19.84 -11.24 17.51
N ALA A 207 -20.62 -10.90 18.54
CA ALA A 207 -20.05 -10.23 19.70
C ALA A 207 -18.94 -11.09 20.34
N SER A 208 -17.81 -10.46 20.63
CA SER A 208 -16.68 -11.11 21.30
C SER A 208 -17.06 -11.57 22.69
N VAL A 209 -16.63 -12.77 23.05
CA VAL A 209 -16.82 -13.34 24.40
C VAL A 209 -15.44 -13.74 24.93
N ALA A 210 -15.11 -13.25 26.11
CA ALA A 210 -13.83 -13.61 26.73
C ALA A 210 -13.71 -15.13 26.96
N PRO A 211 -12.51 -15.70 26.86
CA PRO A 211 -12.28 -17.09 27.25
C PRO A 211 -12.74 -17.36 28.69
N LYS A 212 -13.31 -18.51 28.94
CA LYS A 212 -13.64 -18.96 30.33
C LYS A 212 -12.40 -19.24 31.15
N LEU A 213 -11.36 -19.79 30.52
CA LEU A 213 -10.07 -20.03 31.15
C LEU A 213 -9.23 -18.74 31.09
N ASN A 214 -8.54 -18.44 32.20
CA ASN A 214 -7.78 -17.20 32.30
C ASN A 214 -6.60 -17.18 31.31
N PRO A 215 -6.53 -16.22 30.36
CA PRO A 215 -5.43 -16.12 29.40
C PRO A 215 -4.05 -15.93 30.03
N ASN A 216 -3.96 -15.34 31.22
CA ASN A 216 -2.68 -15.15 31.90
C ASN A 216 -2.03 -16.46 32.38
N ASP A 217 -2.81 -17.55 32.51
CA ASP A 217 -2.28 -18.85 32.89
C ASP A 217 -1.42 -19.50 31.79
N ILE A 218 -1.42 -18.96 30.57
CA ILE A 218 -0.57 -19.40 29.44
C ILE A 218 0.91 -19.47 29.87
N TYR A 219 1.37 -18.49 30.63
CA TYR A 219 2.74 -18.48 31.16
C TYR A 219 3.08 -19.61 32.09
N GLY A 220 2.08 -20.20 32.75
CA GLY A 220 2.25 -21.37 33.64
C GLY A 220 2.16 -22.71 32.90
N ILE A 221 1.60 -22.77 31.70
CA ILE A 221 1.46 -23.97 30.87
C ILE A 221 2.71 -24.24 30.06
N LEU A 222 3.33 -23.17 29.51
CA LEU A 222 4.54 -23.28 28.70
C LEU A 222 5.75 -23.64 29.58
N PRO A 223 6.39 -24.81 29.39
CA PRO A 223 7.56 -25.17 30.17
C PRO A 223 8.78 -24.33 29.81
N ILE A 224 9.63 -24.06 30.78
CA ILE A 224 10.93 -23.36 30.56
C ILE A 224 11.85 -24.21 29.68
N SER A 225 11.83 -25.53 29.87
CA SER A 225 12.61 -26.44 29.03
C SER A 225 11.90 -26.77 27.74
N ARG A 226 12.57 -26.53 26.60
CA ARG A 226 12.07 -26.84 25.25
C ARG A 226 11.87 -28.35 25.00
N THR A 227 12.43 -29.20 25.83
CA THR A 227 12.30 -30.67 25.71
C THR A 227 11.13 -31.22 26.47
N GLN A 228 10.48 -30.43 27.32
CA GLN A 228 9.32 -30.83 28.08
C GLN A 228 8.05 -30.64 27.25
N PRO A 229 7.24 -31.70 27.05
CA PRO A 229 5.97 -31.59 26.35
C PRO A 229 4.94 -30.82 27.19
N TYR A 230 4.01 -30.17 26.50
CA TYR A 230 2.86 -29.50 27.10
C TYR A 230 1.61 -29.75 26.25
N ASP A 231 0.45 -29.53 26.83
CA ASP A 231 -0.82 -29.69 26.12
C ASP A 231 -1.18 -28.42 25.36
N MET A 232 -1.13 -28.49 24.03
CA MET A 232 -1.46 -27.38 23.16
C MET A 232 -2.95 -26.99 23.24
N LYS A 233 -3.85 -27.94 23.55
CA LYS A 233 -5.29 -27.69 23.72
C LYS A 233 -5.55 -26.71 24.87
N GLU A 234 -4.77 -26.84 25.95
CA GLU A 234 -4.82 -25.94 27.11
C GLU A 234 -4.48 -24.48 26.71
N LEU A 235 -3.57 -24.27 25.75
CA LEU A 235 -3.27 -22.95 25.23
C LEU A 235 -4.42 -22.41 24.34
N ILE A 236 -4.92 -23.24 23.42
CA ILE A 236 -6.01 -22.88 22.52
C ILE A 236 -7.24 -22.44 23.33
N LEU A 237 -7.64 -23.17 24.34
CA LEU A 237 -8.80 -22.86 25.17
C LEU A 237 -8.69 -21.54 25.97
N ARG A 238 -7.47 -20.98 26.11
CA ARG A 238 -7.24 -19.68 26.74
C ARG A 238 -7.17 -18.51 25.73
N ILE A 239 -7.23 -18.84 24.44
CA ILE A 239 -7.17 -17.85 23.36
C ILE A 239 -8.55 -17.68 22.70
N VAL A 240 -9.27 -18.79 22.52
CA VAL A 240 -10.55 -18.80 21.81
C VAL A 240 -11.71 -18.31 22.66
N ASP A 241 -12.67 -17.67 22.03
CA ASP A 241 -13.89 -17.16 22.68
C ASP A 241 -14.62 -18.26 23.43
N ASN A 242 -15.08 -17.94 24.63
CA ASN A 242 -15.82 -18.84 25.52
C ASN A 242 -15.09 -20.16 25.85
N SER A 243 -13.79 -20.24 25.50
CA SER A 243 -12.98 -21.49 25.58
C SER A 243 -13.63 -22.66 24.81
N GLU A 244 -14.28 -22.35 23.67
CA GLU A 244 -14.97 -23.33 22.83
C GLU A 244 -14.12 -23.66 21.60
N TRP A 245 -13.83 -24.96 21.47
CA TRP A 245 -13.01 -25.52 20.41
C TRP A 245 -13.67 -26.77 19.84
N GLU A 246 -13.92 -26.75 18.50
CA GLU A 246 -14.42 -27.90 17.74
C GLU A 246 -13.25 -28.54 17.00
N GLU A 247 -12.75 -29.66 17.51
CA GLU A 247 -11.57 -30.29 16.91
C GLU A 247 -11.92 -31.03 15.61
N TYR A 248 -11.19 -30.76 14.57
CA TYR A 248 -11.33 -31.44 13.28
C TYR A 248 -10.39 -32.64 13.23
N LYS A 249 -10.94 -33.83 12.95
CA LYS A 249 -10.20 -35.11 12.83
C LYS A 249 -9.40 -35.46 14.10
N GLU A 250 -9.97 -35.27 15.28
CA GLU A 250 -9.35 -35.53 16.59
C GLU A 250 -8.60 -36.89 16.67
N GLY A 251 -9.11 -37.94 16.04
CA GLY A 251 -8.49 -39.27 16.03
C GLY A 251 -7.37 -39.48 14.99
N TYR A 252 -7.07 -38.48 14.12
CA TYR A 252 -6.13 -38.64 13.01
C TYR A 252 -5.04 -37.58 13.00
N GLY A 253 -3.78 -38.02 12.97
CA GLY A 253 -2.65 -37.08 12.89
C GLY A 253 -2.43 -36.29 14.17
N GLN A 254 -2.56 -36.92 15.32
CA GLN A 254 -2.60 -36.32 16.67
C GLN A 254 -1.34 -35.51 17.06
N THR A 255 -0.38 -35.34 16.16
CA THR A 255 0.79 -34.46 16.38
C THR A 255 0.50 -32.99 16.02
N ILE A 256 -0.67 -32.70 15.46
CA ILE A 256 -1.15 -31.36 15.21
C ILE A 256 -2.64 -31.26 15.58
N LEU A 257 -3.04 -30.15 16.20
CA LEU A 257 -4.45 -29.85 16.46
C LEU A 257 -4.97 -28.93 15.37
N THR A 258 -6.09 -29.30 14.79
CA THR A 258 -6.83 -28.49 13.81
C THR A 258 -8.28 -28.43 14.22
N GLY A 259 -8.95 -27.29 14.04
CA GLY A 259 -10.34 -27.17 14.47
C GLY A 259 -10.95 -25.82 14.12
N TYR A 260 -12.18 -25.64 14.58
CA TYR A 260 -12.96 -24.43 14.39
C TYR A 260 -13.21 -23.75 15.74
N ALA A 261 -13.10 -22.43 15.74
CA ALA A 261 -13.31 -21.64 16.93
C ALA A 261 -13.77 -20.21 16.58
N ARG A 262 -13.89 -19.37 17.60
CA ARG A 262 -13.95 -17.92 17.43
C ARG A 262 -12.84 -17.25 18.21
N ILE A 263 -12.28 -16.19 17.65
CA ILE A 263 -11.33 -15.31 18.31
C ILE A 263 -11.82 -13.89 18.11
N ASP A 264 -12.11 -13.17 19.19
CA ASP A 264 -12.71 -11.83 19.17
C ASP A 264 -13.99 -11.78 18.30
N GLY A 265 -14.80 -12.82 18.38
CA GLY A 265 -16.03 -12.99 17.61
C GLY A 265 -15.84 -13.46 16.16
N TRP A 266 -14.62 -13.48 15.63
CA TRP A 266 -14.34 -13.96 14.28
C TRP A 266 -14.28 -15.48 14.23
N ALA A 267 -14.95 -16.07 13.23
CA ALA A 267 -14.82 -17.49 12.95
C ALA A 267 -13.42 -17.77 12.36
N VAL A 268 -12.72 -18.73 12.91
CA VAL A 268 -11.37 -19.14 12.51
C VAL A 268 -11.30 -20.64 12.37
#